data_3ba085fe8bb024883da3a1b6804bdbea
#
_entry.id   3ba085fe8bb024883da3a1b6804bdbea
#
_cell.length_a   1.000
_cell.length_b   1.000
_cell.length_c   1.000
_cell.angle_alpha   90.00
_cell.angle_beta   90.00
_cell.angle_gamma   90.00
#
_symmetry.space_group_name_H-M   'P 1'
#
loop_
_entity.id
_entity.type
_entity.pdbx_description
1 polymer ?
#
loop_
_entity_poly.entity_id
_entity_poly.type
_entity_poly.pdbx_seq_one_letter_code
_entity_poly.pdbx_strand_id
1 'polypeptide(L)'
;SGVECGYLTVLETRARPDGRRIRIFVTRAPAVSATPKRDPVVYLSGGPGGAGSFEVAFMVKHGLNADREVIFVDQRGTHRADPLLRCPGWEQFLFDSVSVPFAAESSTAADAAALKECRNQLAANGIDLASYNSTENAADIADLRVALGIDSWSVYGVSYGSRLAL
;
A
#
# COMPACT_ATOMS: atom_id res chain seq x y z
N SER A 1 -24.93 -6.19 -1.34
CA SER A 1 -24.07 -5.43 -2.27
C SER A 1 -22.64 -5.87 -2.08
N GLY A 2 -21.96 -6.20 -3.19
CA GLY A 2 -20.60 -6.72 -3.17
C GLY A 2 -19.56 -5.61 -3.02
N VAL A 3 -18.36 -6.01 -2.66
CA VAL A 3 -17.16 -5.16 -2.67
C VAL A 3 -16.76 -4.92 -4.12
N GLU A 4 -16.43 -3.66 -4.47
CA GLU A 4 -15.93 -3.28 -5.78
C GLU A 4 -14.41 -3.13 -5.75
N CYS A 5 -13.73 -3.49 -6.84
CA CYS A 5 -12.27 -3.41 -6.94
C CYS A 5 -11.85 -2.74 -8.25
N GLY A 6 -10.73 -2.05 -8.21
CA GLY A 6 -10.18 -1.39 -9.39
C GLY A 6 -8.73 -0.94 -9.18
N TYR A 7 -8.21 -0.25 -10.19
CA TYR A 7 -6.87 0.32 -10.14
C TYR A 7 -6.91 1.82 -10.43
N LEU A 8 -6.16 2.58 -9.65
CA LEU A 8 -5.78 3.94 -10.00
C LEU A 8 -4.38 3.92 -10.65
N THR A 9 -4.28 4.52 -11.83
CA THR A 9 -2.98 4.70 -12.51
C THR A 9 -2.41 6.06 -12.15
N VAL A 10 -1.20 6.08 -11.59
CA VAL A 10 -0.47 7.29 -11.18
C VAL A 10 0.94 7.31 -11.78
N LEU A 11 1.62 8.45 -11.73
CA LEU A 11 3.04 8.52 -12.05
C LEU A 11 3.86 7.85 -10.95
N GLU A 12 4.87 7.06 -11.31
CA GLU A 12 5.83 6.52 -10.36
C GLU A 12 6.58 7.67 -9.66
N THR A 13 7.00 8.66 -10.43
CA THR A 13 7.70 9.87 -9.96
C THR A 13 6.98 11.10 -10.51
N ARG A 14 6.33 11.89 -9.67
CA ARG A 14 5.56 13.07 -10.12
C ARG A 14 6.40 14.15 -10.75
N ALA A 15 7.69 14.22 -10.41
CA ALA A 15 8.64 15.13 -11.05
C ALA A 15 8.94 14.79 -12.52
N ARG A 16 8.49 13.63 -13.01
CA ARG A 16 8.70 13.17 -14.40
C ARG A 16 7.36 12.92 -15.10
N PRO A 17 6.73 13.95 -15.69
CA PRO A 17 5.38 13.83 -16.28
C PRO A 17 5.28 12.78 -17.41
N ASP A 18 6.38 12.58 -18.15
CA ASP A 18 6.48 11.57 -19.22
C ASP A 18 7.06 10.23 -18.73
N GLY A 19 7.22 10.08 -17.42
CA GLY A 19 7.82 8.91 -16.78
C GLY A 19 6.89 7.72 -16.70
N ARG A 20 7.40 6.67 -16.06
CA ARG A 20 6.69 5.43 -15.81
C ARG A 20 5.40 5.68 -15.03
N ARG A 21 4.36 4.96 -15.41
CA ARG A 21 3.11 4.87 -14.65
C ARG A 21 3.05 3.57 -13.88
N ILE A 22 2.49 3.65 -12.69
CA ILE A 22 2.25 2.52 -11.80
C ILE A 22 0.76 2.42 -11.49
N ARG A 23 0.33 1.30 -10.94
CA ARG A 23 -1.07 1.07 -10.55
C ARG A 23 -1.16 0.74 -9.07
N ILE A 24 -1.98 1.46 -8.36
CA ILE A 24 -2.38 1.14 -6.99
C ILE A 24 -3.74 0.44 -7.00
N PHE A 25 -3.89 -0.60 -6.22
CA PHE A 25 -5.14 -1.35 -6.15
C PHE A 25 -6.05 -0.74 -5.10
N VAL A 26 -7.32 -0.61 -5.45
CA VAL A 26 -8.34 0.02 -4.62
C VAL A 26 -9.52 -0.93 -4.45
N THR A 27 -9.99 -1.06 -3.23
CA THR A 27 -11.19 -1.82 -2.89
C THR A 27 -12.19 -0.90 -2.22
N ARG A 28 -13.43 -0.90 -2.70
CA ARG A 28 -14.53 -0.10 -2.16
C ARG A 28 -15.54 -1.04 -1.50
N ALA A 29 -15.80 -0.83 -0.23
CA ALA A 29 -16.85 -1.52 0.52
C ALA A 29 -18.02 -0.54 0.75
N PRO A 30 -19.14 -0.68 0.03
CA PRO A 30 -20.29 0.20 0.19
C PRO A 30 -20.83 0.19 1.62
N ALA A 31 -21.46 1.29 2.02
CA ALA A 31 -22.16 1.35 3.29
C ALA A 31 -23.28 0.31 3.36
N VAL A 32 -23.48 -0.27 4.54
CA VAL A 32 -24.59 -1.18 4.81
C VAL A 32 -25.91 -0.42 5.00
N SER A 33 -25.84 0.77 5.56
CA SER A 33 -26.99 1.64 5.80
C SER A 33 -27.75 1.96 4.51
N ALA A 34 -29.08 1.95 4.57
CA ALA A 34 -29.94 2.42 3.49
C ALA A 34 -29.87 3.97 3.31
N THR A 35 -29.37 4.68 4.32
CA THR A 35 -29.18 6.14 4.30
C THR A 35 -27.73 6.48 4.67
N PRO A 36 -26.76 6.16 3.77
CA PRO A 36 -25.35 6.33 4.08
C PRO A 36 -24.98 7.80 4.21
N LYS A 37 -23.99 8.09 5.04
CA LYS A 37 -23.34 9.39 5.08
C LYS A 37 -22.55 9.61 3.78
N ARG A 38 -22.41 10.85 3.36
CA ARG A 38 -21.85 11.20 2.05
C ARG A 38 -20.33 11.13 1.99
N ASP A 39 -19.66 11.35 3.13
CA ASP A 39 -18.22 11.33 3.25
C ASP A 39 -17.73 9.89 3.51
N PRO A 40 -17.06 9.25 2.57
CA PRO A 40 -16.49 7.92 2.79
C PRO A 40 -15.31 7.97 3.75
N VAL A 41 -14.88 6.80 4.22
CA VAL A 41 -13.65 6.62 4.97
C VAL A 41 -12.59 6.02 4.07
N VAL A 42 -11.42 6.64 3.94
CA VAL A 42 -10.25 5.98 3.34
C VAL A 42 -9.44 5.31 4.44
N TYR A 43 -9.19 4.00 4.28
CA TYR A 43 -8.39 3.20 5.19
C TYR A 43 -6.95 3.11 4.69
N LEU A 44 -6.00 3.51 5.55
CA LEU A 44 -4.56 3.50 5.28
C LEU A 44 -3.86 2.50 6.20
N SER A 45 -3.35 1.44 5.60
CA SER A 45 -2.66 0.36 6.30
C SER A 45 -1.30 0.78 6.84
N GLY A 46 -0.83 0.06 7.82
CA GLY A 46 0.46 0.25 8.47
C GLY A 46 1.62 -0.48 7.79
N GLY A 47 2.66 -0.67 8.53
CA GLY A 47 3.91 -1.27 8.13
C GLY A 47 5.05 -0.25 8.27
N PRO A 48 5.55 0.42 7.21
CA PRO A 48 5.07 0.45 5.81
C PRO A 48 5.10 -0.93 5.12
N GLY A 49 4.27 -1.07 4.07
CA GLY A 49 4.20 -2.29 3.27
C GLY A 49 2.92 -3.12 3.46
N GLY A 50 2.08 -2.77 4.44
CA GLY A 50 0.77 -3.38 4.60
C GLY A 50 -0.18 -2.99 3.47
N ALA A 51 -1.02 -3.93 3.04
CA ALA A 51 -2.02 -3.72 2.00
C ALA A 51 -3.41 -3.56 2.61
N GLY A 52 -4.14 -2.54 2.17
CA GLY A 52 -5.51 -2.31 2.64
C GLY A 52 -6.46 -3.45 2.28
N SER A 53 -6.24 -4.10 1.15
CA SER A 53 -7.07 -5.21 0.70
C SER A 53 -7.06 -6.44 1.65
N PHE A 54 -6.04 -6.62 2.48
CA PHE A 54 -6.02 -7.66 3.50
C PHE A 54 -7.00 -7.39 4.65
N GLU A 55 -7.27 -6.11 4.92
CA GLU A 55 -8.09 -5.71 6.05
C GLU A 55 -9.59 -5.69 5.74
N VAL A 56 -9.98 -5.74 4.46
CA VAL A 56 -11.37 -5.59 4.01
C VAL A 56 -12.31 -6.53 4.77
N ALA A 57 -12.02 -7.83 4.75
CA ALA A 57 -12.90 -8.83 5.36
C ALA A 57 -13.05 -8.62 6.88
N PHE A 58 -11.95 -8.31 7.57
CA PHE A 58 -11.95 -8.06 9.00
C PHE A 58 -12.72 -6.78 9.33
N MET A 59 -12.40 -5.67 8.68
CA MET A 59 -12.99 -4.36 8.98
C MET A 59 -14.49 -4.30 8.63
N VAL A 60 -14.90 -4.90 7.51
CA VAL A 60 -16.30 -4.99 7.12
C VAL A 60 -17.09 -5.87 8.10
N LYS A 61 -16.53 -7.01 8.50
CA LYS A 61 -17.15 -7.88 9.52
C LYS A 61 -17.37 -7.15 10.85
N HIS A 62 -16.49 -6.22 11.20
CA HIS A 62 -16.58 -5.43 12.45
C HIS A 62 -17.33 -4.10 12.26
N GLY A 63 -17.98 -3.89 11.11
CA GLY A 63 -18.91 -2.80 10.89
C GLY A 63 -18.28 -1.46 10.55
N LEU A 64 -17.03 -1.42 10.07
CA LEU A 64 -16.40 -0.15 9.67
C LEU A 64 -17.22 0.55 8.57
N ASN A 65 -17.88 -0.22 7.69
CA ASN A 65 -18.76 0.28 6.64
C ASN A 65 -20.24 0.35 7.03
N ALA A 66 -20.55 0.43 8.32
CA ALA A 66 -21.96 0.41 8.76
C ALA A 66 -22.77 1.59 8.18
N ASP A 67 -22.25 2.80 8.28
CA ASP A 67 -22.93 4.03 7.87
C ASP A 67 -22.22 4.84 6.77
N ARG A 68 -21.03 4.43 6.36
CA ARG A 68 -20.20 5.06 5.31
C ARG A 68 -19.58 4.01 4.40
N GLU A 69 -19.35 4.38 3.16
CA GLU A 69 -18.44 3.63 2.30
C GLU A 69 -17.03 3.65 2.88
N VAL A 70 -16.32 2.53 2.78
CA VAL A 70 -14.90 2.44 3.12
C VAL A 70 -14.08 2.10 1.89
N ILE A 71 -13.02 2.87 1.67
CA ILE A 71 -12.09 2.73 0.55
C ILE A 71 -10.77 2.23 1.12
N PHE A 72 -10.36 1.04 0.71
CA PHE A 72 -9.10 0.41 1.10
C PHE A 72 -8.09 0.54 -0.03
N VAL A 73 -6.86 0.88 0.30
CA VAL A 73 -5.81 1.12 -0.68
C VAL A 73 -4.62 0.20 -0.43
N ASP A 74 -4.24 -0.56 -1.46
CA ASP A 74 -2.94 -1.18 -1.51
C ASP A 74 -1.96 -0.12 -2.01
N GLN A 75 -1.16 0.40 -1.09
CA GLN A 75 -0.21 1.48 -1.35
C GLN A 75 0.79 1.07 -2.44
N ARG A 76 1.45 2.06 -3.08
CA ARG A 76 2.45 1.80 -4.11
C ARG A 76 3.46 0.74 -3.67
N GLY A 77 3.72 -0.24 -4.51
CA GLY A 77 4.67 -1.33 -4.26
C GLY A 77 4.17 -2.45 -3.37
N THR A 78 2.91 -2.42 -2.90
CA THR A 78 2.38 -3.43 -1.98
C THR A 78 1.39 -4.38 -2.67
N HIS A 79 1.35 -5.62 -2.23
CA HIS A 79 0.43 -6.70 -2.55
C HIS A 79 -0.09 -6.75 -4.01
N ARG A 80 -1.19 -6.02 -4.33
CA ARG A 80 -1.82 -5.97 -5.66
C ARG A 80 -1.45 -4.75 -6.47
N ALA A 81 -0.61 -3.86 -5.92
CA ALA A 81 -0.05 -2.76 -6.68
C ALA A 81 0.87 -3.28 -7.79
N ASP A 82 1.01 -2.51 -8.84
CA ASP A 82 1.90 -2.83 -9.96
C ASP A 82 2.81 -1.64 -10.26
N PRO A 83 4.13 -1.80 -10.04
CA PRO A 83 4.81 -3.04 -9.66
C PRO A 83 4.60 -3.42 -8.19
N LEU A 84 4.64 -4.71 -7.91
CA LEU A 84 4.82 -5.22 -6.56
C LEU A 84 6.32 -5.22 -6.24
N LEU A 85 6.70 -4.56 -5.14
CA LEU A 85 8.08 -4.58 -4.65
C LEU A 85 8.31 -5.86 -3.84
N ARG A 86 8.63 -6.93 -4.52
CA ARG A 86 8.86 -8.24 -3.92
C ARG A 86 10.30 -8.68 -4.11
N CYS A 87 10.87 -9.28 -3.10
CA CYS A 87 12.24 -9.75 -3.04
C CYS A 87 12.30 -11.24 -2.67
N PRO A 88 12.05 -12.15 -3.62
CA PRO A 88 12.03 -13.60 -3.32
C PRO A 88 13.32 -14.10 -2.66
N GLY A 89 14.47 -13.59 -3.07
CA GLY A 89 15.77 -13.98 -2.49
C GLY A 89 15.93 -13.54 -1.03
N TRP A 90 15.41 -12.36 -0.68
CA TRP A 90 15.41 -11.90 0.72
C TRP A 90 14.36 -12.64 1.56
N GLU A 91 13.17 -12.90 1.00
CA GLU A 91 12.15 -13.72 1.65
C GLU A 91 12.68 -15.12 1.97
N GLN A 92 13.39 -15.75 1.02
CA GLN A 92 14.04 -17.05 1.24
C GLN A 92 15.12 -16.96 2.32
N PHE A 93 15.97 -15.93 2.27
CA PHE A 93 16.98 -15.67 3.32
C PHE A 93 16.34 -15.57 4.71
N LEU A 94 15.25 -14.83 4.86
CA LEU A 94 14.53 -14.71 6.13
C LEU A 94 14.04 -16.08 6.62
N PHE A 95 13.48 -16.89 5.73
CA PHE A 95 13.01 -18.23 6.07
C PHE A 95 14.16 -19.15 6.51
N ASP A 96 15.26 -19.15 5.80
CA ASP A 96 16.42 -19.98 6.08
C ASP A 96 17.13 -19.54 7.38
N SER A 97 17.02 -18.27 7.75
CA SER A 97 17.65 -17.69 8.95
C SER A 97 16.85 -17.84 10.24
N VAL A 98 15.66 -18.44 10.22
CA VAL A 98 14.81 -18.57 11.42
C VAL A 98 15.50 -19.25 12.59
N SER A 99 16.42 -20.19 12.32
CA SER A 99 17.19 -20.91 13.33
C SER A 99 18.53 -20.24 13.71
N VAL A 100 18.88 -19.12 13.07
CA VAL A 100 20.14 -18.40 13.32
C VAL A 100 19.91 -17.30 14.36
N PRO A 101 20.78 -17.14 15.39
CA PRO A 101 20.66 -16.05 16.34
C PRO A 101 20.66 -14.67 15.64
N PHE A 102 19.66 -13.84 15.89
CA PHE A 102 19.44 -12.56 15.23
C PHE A 102 20.63 -11.58 15.34
N ALA A 103 21.36 -11.63 16.44
CA ALA A 103 22.48 -10.71 16.70
C ALA A 103 23.84 -11.22 16.19
N ALA A 104 23.90 -12.32 15.44
CA ALA A 104 25.15 -12.78 14.86
C ALA A 104 25.63 -11.83 13.75
N GLU A 105 26.90 -11.42 13.80
CA GLU A 105 27.50 -10.52 12.81
C GLU A 105 27.38 -11.09 11.37
N SER A 106 27.55 -12.40 11.22
CA SER A 106 27.34 -13.11 9.96
C SER A 106 25.91 -13.00 9.43
N SER A 107 24.90 -13.00 10.32
CA SER A 107 23.50 -12.83 9.95
C SER A 107 23.24 -11.42 9.43
N THR A 108 23.77 -10.40 10.08
CA THR A 108 23.63 -8.99 9.66
C THR A 108 24.26 -8.74 8.28
N ALA A 109 25.45 -9.30 8.04
CA ALA A 109 26.12 -9.15 6.73
C ALA A 109 25.36 -9.87 5.61
N ALA A 110 24.82 -11.06 5.87
CA ALA A 110 24.03 -11.81 4.90
C ALA A 110 22.68 -11.12 4.58
N ASP A 111 22.01 -10.58 5.59
CA ASP A 111 20.79 -9.78 5.41
C ASP A 111 21.04 -8.55 4.53
N ALA A 112 22.09 -7.78 4.83
CA ALA A 112 22.48 -6.63 4.03
C ALA A 112 22.82 -7.00 2.58
N ALA A 113 23.47 -8.14 2.34
CA ALA A 113 23.76 -8.63 1.00
C ALA A 113 22.48 -9.02 0.24
N ALA A 114 21.55 -9.71 0.87
CA ALA A 114 20.28 -10.12 0.29
C ALA A 114 19.41 -8.90 -0.05
N LEU A 115 19.35 -7.88 0.82
CA LEU A 115 18.65 -6.62 0.56
C LEU A 115 19.29 -5.82 -0.58
N LYS A 116 20.62 -5.79 -0.66
CA LYS A 116 21.35 -5.14 -1.75
C LYS A 116 21.03 -5.80 -3.09
N GLU A 117 21.01 -7.12 -3.14
CA GLU A 117 20.66 -7.87 -4.35
C GLU A 117 19.21 -7.59 -4.76
N CYS A 118 18.27 -7.62 -3.82
CA CYS A 118 16.87 -7.23 -4.07
C CYS A 118 16.78 -5.82 -4.69
N ARG A 119 17.45 -4.85 -4.10
CA ARG A 119 17.49 -3.47 -4.62
C ARG A 119 17.99 -3.44 -6.05
N ASN A 120 19.07 -4.18 -6.36
CA ASN A 120 19.66 -4.22 -7.69
C ASN A 120 18.69 -4.83 -8.71
N GLN A 121 17.98 -5.90 -8.36
CA GLN A 121 16.99 -6.56 -9.21
C GLN A 121 15.81 -5.62 -9.51
N LEU A 122 15.26 -4.94 -8.50
CA LEU A 122 14.18 -3.98 -8.69
C LEU A 122 14.63 -2.81 -9.58
N ALA A 123 15.81 -2.27 -9.36
CA ALA A 123 16.38 -1.19 -10.18
C ALA A 123 16.63 -1.66 -11.64
N ALA A 124 17.12 -2.89 -11.85
CA ALA A 124 17.33 -3.47 -13.18
C ALA A 124 15.99 -3.63 -13.96
N ASN A 125 14.88 -3.78 -13.24
CA ASN A 125 13.53 -3.79 -13.81
C ASN A 125 12.98 -2.37 -14.07
N GLY A 126 13.83 -1.33 -13.95
CA GLY A 126 13.48 0.05 -14.22
C GLY A 126 12.62 0.69 -13.13
N ILE A 127 12.58 0.14 -11.91
CA ILE A 127 11.84 0.70 -10.79
C ILE A 127 12.67 1.81 -10.14
N ASP A 128 12.10 3.00 -10.03
CA ASP A 128 12.69 4.12 -9.29
C ASP A 128 12.35 4.01 -7.80
N LEU A 129 13.17 3.24 -7.07
CA LEU A 129 12.94 2.99 -5.64
C LEU A 129 12.88 4.26 -4.78
N ALA A 130 13.49 5.37 -5.23
CA ALA A 130 13.40 6.65 -4.53
C ALA A 130 11.98 7.22 -4.51
N SER A 131 11.13 6.79 -5.45
CA SER A 131 9.73 7.22 -5.56
C SER A 131 8.76 6.42 -4.67
N TYR A 132 9.25 5.38 -3.98
CA TYR A 132 8.43 4.61 -3.03
C TYR A 132 8.61 5.17 -1.62
N ASN A 133 8.11 6.37 -1.42
CA ASN A 133 8.24 7.16 -0.20
C ASN A 133 6.88 7.71 0.26
N SER A 134 6.82 8.28 1.47
CA SER A 134 5.56 8.78 2.05
C SER A 134 4.95 9.94 1.27
N THR A 135 5.78 10.82 0.68
CA THR A 135 5.29 11.98 -0.08
C THR A 135 4.55 11.55 -1.35
N GLU A 136 5.16 10.67 -2.14
CA GLU A 136 4.53 10.14 -3.34
C GLU A 136 3.30 9.28 -3.01
N ASN A 137 3.35 8.55 -1.89
CA ASN A 137 2.22 7.73 -1.43
C ASN A 137 1.04 8.60 -0.97
N ALA A 138 1.28 9.68 -0.21
CA ALA A 138 0.24 10.63 0.16
C ALA A 138 -0.41 11.30 -1.07
N ALA A 139 0.41 11.64 -2.06
CA ALA A 139 -0.08 12.19 -3.30
C ALA A 139 -0.96 11.18 -4.10
N ASP A 140 -0.65 9.88 -4.07
CA ASP A 140 -1.53 8.85 -4.64
C ASP A 140 -2.91 8.85 -3.98
N ILE A 141 -2.95 9.00 -2.66
CA ILE A 141 -4.22 9.07 -1.91
C ILE A 141 -5.01 10.32 -2.31
N ALA A 142 -4.33 11.46 -2.48
CA ALA A 142 -4.97 12.68 -2.96
C ALA A 142 -5.51 12.52 -4.39
N ASP A 143 -4.73 11.91 -5.30
CA ASP A 143 -5.16 11.63 -6.67
C ASP A 143 -6.37 10.67 -6.69
N LEU A 144 -6.39 9.66 -5.81
CA LEU A 144 -7.52 8.74 -5.67
C LEU A 144 -8.82 9.49 -5.32
N ARG A 145 -8.75 10.43 -4.36
CA ARG A 145 -9.90 11.24 -3.99
C ARG A 145 -10.47 12.00 -5.20
N VAL A 146 -9.58 12.62 -5.98
CA VAL A 146 -9.95 13.37 -7.19
C VAL A 146 -10.54 12.44 -8.26
N ALA A 147 -9.90 11.30 -8.52
CA ALA A 147 -10.33 10.33 -9.51
C ALA A 147 -11.71 9.72 -9.19
N LEU A 148 -12.05 9.61 -7.92
CA LEU A 148 -13.37 9.13 -7.47
C LEU A 148 -14.42 10.24 -7.40
N GLY A 149 -14.07 11.50 -7.67
CA GLY A 149 -14.99 12.64 -7.59
C GLY A 149 -15.48 12.93 -6.16
N ILE A 150 -14.63 12.63 -5.16
CA ILE A 150 -14.97 12.81 -3.74
C ILE A 150 -14.50 14.19 -3.27
N ASP A 151 -15.43 15.03 -2.79
CA ASP A 151 -15.12 16.36 -2.29
C ASP A 151 -14.36 16.30 -0.96
N SER A 152 -14.81 15.44 -0.05
CA SER A 152 -14.22 15.24 1.27
C SER A 152 -14.37 13.79 1.72
N TRP A 153 -13.42 13.30 2.48
CA TRP A 153 -13.48 12.00 3.15
C TRP A 153 -12.88 12.06 4.54
N SER A 154 -13.20 11.07 5.36
CA SER A 154 -12.52 10.82 6.62
C SER A 154 -11.34 9.87 6.39
N VAL A 155 -10.26 10.04 7.15
CA VAL A 155 -9.08 9.18 7.05
C VAL A 155 -8.97 8.30 8.30
N TYR A 156 -8.81 7.00 8.10
CA TYR A 156 -8.55 6.03 9.16
C TYR A 156 -7.18 5.40 8.94
N GLY A 157 -6.17 5.88 9.65
CA GLY A 157 -4.79 5.41 9.54
C GLY A 157 -4.39 4.50 10.70
N VAL A 158 -3.70 3.42 10.41
CA VAL A 158 -3.15 2.48 11.39
C VAL A 158 -1.63 2.50 11.32
N SER A 159 -0.92 2.69 12.46
CA SER A 159 0.55 2.67 12.51
C SER A 159 1.16 3.65 11.49
N TYR A 160 1.95 3.17 10.51
CA TYR A 160 2.47 4.00 9.41
C TYR A 160 1.34 4.73 8.64
N GLY A 161 0.17 4.10 8.50
CA GLY A 161 -1.00 4.75 7.90
C GLY A 161 -1.43 6.03 8.62
N SER A 162 -1.20 6.15 9.94
CA SER A 162 -1.46 7.38 10.70
C SER A 162 -0.51 8.49 10.28
N ARG A 163 0.76 8.16 10.02
CA ARG A 163 1.74 9.12 9.48
C ARG A 163 1.38 9.56 8.06
N LEU A 164 0.85 8.64 7.26
CA LEU A 164 0.44 8.94 5.89
C LEU A 164 -0.82 9.83 5.84
N ALA A 165 -1.63 9.78 6.90
CA ALA A 165 -2.85 10.58 7.06
C ALA A 165 -2.59 12.05 7.42
N LEU A 166 -1.38 12.41 7.91
CA LEU A 166 -0.97 13.75 8.32
C LEU A 166 -0.38 14.55 7.17
#